data_decc9627b4a75b3eca492110fa290c6f
#
_entry.id   decc9627b4a75b3eca492110fa290c6f
#
_cell.length_a   1.000
_cell.length_b   1.000
_cell.length_c   1.000
_cell.angle_alpha   90.00
_cell.angle_beta   90.00
_cell.angle_gamma   90.00
#
_symmetry.space_group_name_H-M   'P 1'
#
loop_
_entity.id
_entity.type
_entity.pdbx_description
1 polymer ?
#
loop_
_entity_poly.entity_id
_entity_poly.type
_entity_poly.pdbx_seq_one_letter_code
_entity_poly.pdbx_strand_id
1 'polypeptide(L)'
;GSIQVKWLRRILVTDLPAMAKDETSEYTDVTADGRVLAFTWVMEPQSIITYPSGGQRVQPGFHEIRGLAWSGFGRIAKVEVSFDEGRTWRKAVLEPPVEPYAFVRFKLQWYWDGKEVVLWSRAWDEKGNTQPTREEFFRRWSRNNRYHYNAIQAWRILPDGRVVNGDRPLGQGAFGPVGPVGGCGGEVLDV
;
A
#
# COMPACT_ATOMS: atom_id res chain seq x y z
N GLY A 1 16.68 6.48 5.59
CA GLY A 1 18.09 6.82 5.48
C GLY A 1 18.55 7.38 4.14
N SER A 2 17.84 7.13 3.03
CA SER A 2 18.31 7.52 1.68
C SER A 2 18.33 9.04 1.42
N ILE A 3 17.59 9.83 2.20
CA ILE A 3 17.59 11.31 2.09
C ILE A 3 18.60 11.96 3.03
N GLN A 4 19.39 11.19 3.78
CA GLN A 4 20.41 11.73 4.68
C GLN A 4 21.75 11.89 3.96
N VAL A 5 22.30 13.09 3.97
CA VAL A 5 23.60 13.39 3.39
C VAL A 5 24.62 13.56 4.50
N LYS A 6 25.62 12.67 4.55
CA LYS A 6 26.79 12.78 5.43
C LYS A 6 27.93 13.44 4.69
N TRP A 7 28.84 14.10 5.41
CA TRP A 7 30.06 14.70 4.85
C TRP A 7 29.77 15.72 3.75
N LEU A 8 28.71 16.54 3.95
CA LEU A 8 28.30 17.55 3.00
C LEU A 8 29.48 18.50 2.67
N ARG A 9 29.80 18.63 1.38
CA ARG A 9 30.86 19.52 0.88
C ARG A 9 30.29 20.65 0.05
N ARG A 10 29.22 20.41 -0.70
CA ARG A 10 28.62 21.39 -1.61
C ARG A 10 27.13 21.10 -1.79
N ILE A 11 26.34 22.16 -1.87
CA ILE A 11 24.94 22.11 -2.27
C ILE A 11 24.85 22.81 -3.62
N LEU A 12 24.22 22.15 -4.59
CA LEU A 12 23.88 22.71 -5.88
C LEU A 12 22.35 22.82 -5.99
N VAL A 13 21.88 24.00 -6.41
CA VAL A 13 20.50 24.19 -6.80
C VAL A 13 20.44 24.10 -8.32
N THR A 14 19.65 23.18 -8.85
CA THR A 14 19.53 22.92 -10.28
C THR A 14 18.05 22.89 -10.67
N ASP A 15 17.78 23.14 -11.94
CA ASP A 15 16.45 23.04 -12.55
C ASP A 15 16.08 21.62 -13.01
N LEU A 16 17.06 20.71 -12.97
CA LEU A 16 16.88 19.30 -13.34
C LEU A 16 17.28 18.37 -12.18
N PRO A 17 16.62 17.21 -12.04
CA PRO A 17 17.00 16.20 -11.07
C PRO A 17 18.42 15.68 -11.32
N ALA A 18 19.14 15.38 -10.23
CA ALA A 18 20.45 14.72 -10.34
C ALA A 18 20.27 13.25 -10.73
N MET A 19 21.01 12.80 -11.75
CA MET A 19 21.01 11.41 -12.22
C MET A 19 21.91 10.56 -11.32
N ALA A 20 21.53 10.45 -10.02
CA ALA A 20 22.23 9.59 -9.08
C ALA A 20 21.87 8.13 -9.33
N LYS A 21 22.77 7.19 -9.01
CA LYS A 21 22.59 5.75 -9.22
C LYS A 21 21.26 5.27 -8.63
N ASP A 22 20.99 5.55 -7.36
CA ASP A 22 19.82 5.03 -6.67
C ASP A 22 18.52 5.61 -7.22
N GLU A 23 18.52 6.91 -7.61
CA GLU A 23 17.37 7.60 -8.20
C GLU A 23 16.98 7.06 -9.58
N THR A 24 17.92 6.44 -10.28
CA THR A 24 17.72 5.96 -11.66
C THR A 24 17.67 4.44 -11.77
N SER A 25 17.96 3.69 -10.69
CA SER A 25 17.96 2.24 -10.69
C SER A 25 17.10 1.60 -9.60
N GLU A 26 17.20 2.08 -8.35
CA GLU A 26 16.53 1.46 -7.21
C GLU A 26 15.15 2.09 -6.94
N TYR A 27 15.07 3.43 -7.02
CA TYR A 27 13.85 4.19 -6.73
C TYR A 27 13.11 4.53 -8.03
N THR A 28 12.72 3.48 -8.76
CA THR A 28 12.03 3.59 -10.05
C THR A 28 10.76 2.76 -10.05
N ASP A 29 9.77 3.19 -10.82
CA ASP A 29 8.58 2.42 -11.09
C ASP A 29 8.64 1.81 -12.49
N VAL A 30 8.23 0.57 -12.62
CA VAL A 30 8.24 -0.16 -13.88
C VAL A 30 6.81 -0.36 -14.37
N THR A 31 6.51 0.14 -15.55
CA THR A 31 5.21 0.01 -16.19
C THR A 31 4.98 -1.42 -16.71
N ALA A 32 3.72 -1.76 -17.00
CA ALA A 32 3.37 -3.10 -17.49
C ALA A 32 4.01 -3.42 -18.85
N ASP A 33 4.32 -2.42 -19.68
CA ASP A 33 5.03 -2.55 -20.96
C ASP A 33 6.56 -2.52 -20.81
N GLY A 34 7.07 -2.51 -19.57
CA GLY A 34 8.50 -2.63 -19.26
C GLY A 34 9.29 -1.31 -19.27
N ARG A 35 8.63 -0.15 -19.45
CA ARG A 35 9.31 1.14 -19.31
C ARG A 35 9.63 1.44 -17.86
N VAL A 36 10.81 2.00 -17.61
CA VAL A 36 11.25 2.43 -16.29
C VAL A 36 10.99 3.93 -16.14
N LEU A 37 10.26 4.31 -15.10
CA LEU A 37 10.00 5.69 -14.71
C LEU A 37 10.88 6.04 -13.52
N ALA A 38 11.80 6.99 -13.69
CA ALA A 38 12.60 7.54 -12.62
C ALA A 38 11.93 8.82 -12.03
N PHE A 39 12.35 9.21 -10.83
CA PHE A 39 11.87 10.42 -10.15
C PHE A 39 10.38 10.41 -9.80
N THR A 40 9.82 9.24 -9.55
CA THR A 40 8.43 9.05 -9.11
C THR A 40 8.34 9.18 -7.58
N TRP A 41 8.62 10.37 -7.05
CA TRP A 41 8.77 10.57 -5.59
C TRP A 41 7.46 10.66 -4.82
N VAL A 42 6.36 10.97 -5.51
CA VAL A 42 5.07 11.20 -4.86
C VAL A 42 4.31 9.89 -4.75
N MET A 43 4.01 9.49 -3.52
CA MET A 43 3.20 8.30 -3.24
C MET A 43 1.73 8.56 -3.55
N GLU A 44 1.11 7.69 -4.34
CA GLU A 44 -0.33 7.69 -4.61
C GLU A 44 -1.15 7.36 -3.34
N PRO A 45 -2.47 7.70 -3.31
CA PRO A 45 -3.28 7.42 -2.14
C PRO A 45 -3.28 5.94 -1.78
N GLN A 46 -3.22 5.68 -0.49
CA GLN A 46 -3.25 4.35 0.08
C GLN A 46 -4.06 4.33 1.37
N SER A 47 -4.70 3.20 1.65
CA SER A 47 -5.33 2.90 2.93
C SER A 47 -5.05 1.46 3.34
N ILE A 48 -5.03 1.24 4.64
CA ILE A 48 -4.92 -0.09 5.23
C ILE A 48 -5.89 -0.21 6.40
N ILE A 49 -6.56 -1.36 6.51
CA ILE A 49 -7.33 -1.72 7.70
C ILE A 49 -6.35 -2.27 8.73
N THR A 50 -6.33 -1.66 9.92
CA THR A 50 -5.47 -2.06 11.04
C THR A 50 -6.22 -2.90 12.08
N TYR A 51 -7.56 -2.85 12.06
CA TYR A 51 -8.43 -3.71 12.85
C TYR A 51 -9.77 -3.94 12.11
N PRO A 52 -10.18 -5.22 11.97
CA PRO A 52 -9.39 -6.42 12.20
C PRO A 52 -8.30 -6.59 11.15
N SER A 53 -7.18 -7.20 11.51
CA SER A 53 -6.03 -7.43 10.63
C SER A 53 -5.39 -8.80 10.83
N GLY A 54 -4.47 -9.18 9.98
CA GLY A 54 -3.86 -10.51 9.97
C GLY A 54 -3.29 -10.95 11.32
N GLY A 55 -3.54 -12.21 11.68
CA GLY A 55 -3.14 -12.82 12.95
C GLY A 55 -4.10 -12.56 14.10
N GLN A 56 -5.10 -11.71 13.94
CA GLN A 56 -6.15 -11.50 14.94
C GLN A 56 -7.27 -12.52 14.81
N ARG A 57 -8.07 -12.62 15.87
CA ARG A 57 -9.31 -13.38 15.89
C ARG A 57 -10.44 -12.52 16.41
N VAL A 58 -11.55 -12.50 15.69
CA VAL A 58 -12.76 -11.76 16.05
C VAL A 58 -13.91 -12.72 16.38
N GLN A 59 -14.87 -12.27 17.16
CA GLN A 59 -16.10 -13.02 17.47
C GLN A 59 -17.26 -12.39 16.70
N PRO A 60 -18.31 -13.16 16.35
CA PRO A 60 -19.54 -12.57 15.79
C PRO A 60 -20.09 -11.47 16.68
N GLY A 61 -20.58 -10.38 16.08
CA GLY A 61 -21.11 -9.23 16.81
C GLY A 61 -20.73 -7.89 16.20
N PHE A 62 -20.90 -6.83 17.00
CA PHE A 62 -20.55 -5.47 16.58
C PHE A 62 -19.05 -5.20 16.72
N HIS A 63 -18.48 -4.63 15.67
CA HIS A 63 -17.08 -4.22 15.59
C HIS A 63 -16.98 -2.79 15.06
N GLU A 64 -15.88 -2.14 15.37
CA GLU A 64 -15.46 -0.92 14.71
C GLU A 64 -14.21 -1.24 13.86
N ILE A 65 -14.38 -1.26 12.55
CA ILE A 65 -13.24 -1.32 11.62
C ILE A 65 -12.45 -0.03 11.79
N ARG A 66 -11.13 -0.16 11.89
CA ARG A 66 -10.19 0.96 12.01
C ARG A 66 -9.09 0.83 10.98
N GLY A 67 -8.58 1.95 10.54
CA GLY A 67 -7.48 1.96 9.59
C GLY A 67 -6.79 3.32 9.49
N LEU A 68 -5.80 3.34 8.62
CA LEU A 68 -5.02 4.52 8.27
C LEU A 68 -5.11 4.76 6.76
N ALA A 69 -5.11 6.02 6.37
CA ALA A 69 -5.04 6.41 4.96
C ALA A 69 -4.11 7.63 4.80
N TRP A 70 -3.47 7.74 3.65
CA TRP A 70 -2.56 8.85 3.31
C TRP A 70 -2.45 9.04 1.81
N SER A 71 -1.96 10.20 1.38
CA SER A 71 -1.60 10.50 0.00
C SER A 71 -0.45 11.52 -0.04
N GLY A 72 0.47 11.33 -0.95
CA GLY A 72 1.51 12.31 -1.28
C GLY A 72 0.99 13.47 -2.16
N PHE A 73 -0.27 13.42 -2.60
CA PHE A 73 -0.89 14.49 -3.40
C PHE A 73 -1.74 15.47 -2.57
N GLY A 74 -1.82 15.29 -1.24
CA GLY A 74 -2.57 16.19 -0.37
C GLY A 74 -3.40 15.46 0.69
N ARG A 75 -4.56 16.03 1.01
CA ARG A 75 -5.48 15.46 2.02
C ARG A 75 -6.22 14.26 1.50
N ILE A 76 -6.53 13.34 2.39
CA ILE A 76 -7.53 12.31 2.12
C ILE A 76 -8.93 12.94 2.14
N ALA A 77 -9.66 12.81 1.05
CA ALA A 77 -11.02 13.33 0.92
C ALA A 77 -12.07 12.35 1.46
N LYS A 78 -11.84 11.05 1.25
CA LYS A 78 -12.70 9.99 1.79
C LYS A 78 -11.97 8.65 1.83
N VAL A 79 -12.45 7.76 2.70
CA VAL A 79 -12.13 6.34 2.68
C VAL A 79 -13.44 5.56 2.59
N GLU A 80 -13.41 4.52 1.82
CA GLU A 80 -14.53 3.58 1.64
C GLU A 80 -14.09 2.18 2.00
N VAL A 81 -15.01 1.40 2.58
CA VAL A 81 -14.79 0.00 2.96
C VAL A 81 -15.80 -0.87 2.23
N SER A 82 -15.34 -1.98 1.69
CA SER A 82 -16.14 -3.02 1.07
C SER A 82 -16.07 -4.30 1.89
N PHE A 83 -17.16 -5.08 1.86
CA PHE A 83 -17.31 -6.39 2.50
C PHE A 83 -17.55 -7.52 1.47
N ASP A 84 -17.50 -7.18 0.20
CA ASP A 84 -17.90 -8.04 -0.93
C ASP A 84 -16.95 -7.90 -2.13
N GLU A 85 -15.66 -7.73 -1.83
CA GLU A 85 -14.58 -7.63 -2.83
C GLU A 85 -14.79 -6.47 -3.83
N GLY A 86 -15.28 -5.34 -3.32
CA GLY A 86 -15.41 -4.11 -4.08
C GLY A 86 -16.71 -3.97 -4.89
N ARG A 87 -17.68 -4.86 -4.73
CA ARG A 87 -19.00 -4.75 -5.39
C ARG A 87 -19.82 -3.60 -4.81
N THR A 88 -19.79 -3.46 -3.49
CA THR A 88 -20.42 -2.34 -2.78
C THR A 88 -19.44 -1.67 -1.84
N TRP A 89 -19.64 -0.37 -1.61
CA TRP A 89 -18.74 0.44 -0.80
C TRP A 89 -19.51 1.27 0.23
N ARG A 90 -19.02 1.29 1.45
CA ARG A 90 -19.56 2.10 2.54
C ARG A 90 -18.52 3.15 2.94
N LYS A 91 -18.94 4.43 3.03
CA LYS A 91 -18.06 5.52 3.45
C LYS A 91 -17.71 5.37 4.93
N ALA A 92 -16.42 5.39 5.23
CA ALA A 92 -15.89 5.44 6.59
C ALA A 92 -15.85 6.87 7.11
N VAL A 93 -15.84 7.02 8.43
CA VAL A 93 -15.66 8.31 9.11
C VAL A 93 -14.16 8.56 9.24
N LEU A 94 -13.70 9.71 8.75
CA LEU A 94 -12.33 10.18 8.99
C LEU A 94 -12.26 10.85 10.36
N GLU A 95 -11.22 10.57 11.13
CA GLU A 95 -10.99 11.17 12.45
C GLU A 95 -10.09 12.40 12.32
N PRO A 96 -10.56 13.60 12.70
CA PRO A 96 -9.73 14.80 12.65
C PRO A 96 -8.49 14.72 13.55
N PRO A 97 -7.39 15.44 13.22
CA PRO A 97 -7.27 16.32 12.07
C PRO A 97 -7.02 15.57 10.76
N VAL A 98 -7.50 16.15 9.63
CA VAL A 98 -7.23 15.65 8.27
C VAL A 98 -6.29 16.65 7.60
N GLU A 99 -5.01 16.40 7.71
CA GLU A 99 -3.96 17.29 7.20
C GLU A 99 -3.37 16.78 5.87
N PRO A 100 -2.88 17.67 5.01
CA PRO A 100 -2.21 17.25 3.78
C PRO A 100 -0.91 16.53 4.11
N TYR A 101 -0.55 15.54 3.30
CA TYR A 101 0.69 14.75 3.42
C TYR A 101 0.85 14.02 4.76
N ALA A 102 -0.23 13.83 5.51
CA ALA A 102 -0.25 13.16 6.80
C ALA A 102 -1.17 11.92 6.78
N PHE A 103 -0.92 11.02 7.72
CA PHE A 103 -1.85 9.92 7.98
C PHE A 103 -3.14 10.44 8.62
N VAL A 104 -4.27 9.95 8.14
CA VAL A 104 -5.57 10.12 8.80
C VAL A 104 -6.10 8.76 9.24
N ARG A 105 -6.68 8.72 10.44
CA ARG A 105 -7.40 7.55 10.91
C ARG A 105 -8.80 7.54 10.32
N PHE A 106 -9.30 6.35 10.04
CA PHE A 106 -10.69 6.16 9.68
C PHE A 106 -11.32 5.04 10.50
N LYS A 107 -12.64 5.11 10.64
CA LYS A 107 -13.43 4.09 11.34
C LYS A 107 -14.77 3.86 10.66
N LEU A 108 -15.29 2.64 10.80
CA LEU A 108 -16.60 2.24 10.31
C LEU A 108 -17.22 1.20 11.23
N GLN A 109 -18.43 1.46 11.70
CA GLN A 109 -19.20 0.49 12.46
C GLN A 109 -19.68 -0.64 11.57
N TRP A 110 -19.51 -1.88 12.04
CA TRP A 110 -19.82 -3.07 11.30
C TRP A 110 -20.34 -4.18 12.22
N TYR A 111 -21.35 -4.89 11.76
CA TYR A 111 -21.85 -6.11 12.41
C TYR A 111 -21.38 -7.31 11.59
N TRP A 112 -20.67 -8.24 12.24
CA TRP A 112 -20.25 -9.49 11.64
C TRP A 112 -21.15 -10.63 12.10
N ASP A 113 -21.71 -11.38 11.16
CA ASP A 113 -22.66 -12.49 11.41
C ASP A 113 -21.97 -13.86 11.54
N GLY A 114 -20.64 -13.91 11.54
CA GLY A 114 -19.87 -15.16 11.64
C GLY A 114 -19.62 -15.86 10.30
N LYS A 115 -20.09 -15.30 9.18
CA LYS A 115 -19.79 -15.86 7.85
C LYS A 115 -18.47 -15.37 7.33
N GLU A 116 -17.88 -16.13 6.38
CA GLU A 116 -16.68 -15.66 5.68
C GLU A 116 -16.95 -14.32 4.99
N VAL A 117 -16.02 -13.38 5.17
CA VAL A 117 -16.11 -12.05 4.58
C VAL A 117 -14.72 -11.55 4.20
N VAL A 118 -14.65 -10.79 3.11
CA VAL A 118 -13.41 -10.13 2.66
C VAL A 118 -13.55 -8.62 2.83
N LEU A 119 -12.66 -8.05 3.61
CA LEU A 119 -12.61 -6.62 3.89
C LEU A 119 -11.59 -5.93 2.99
N TRP A 120 -12.04 -4.91 2.26
CA TRP A 120 -11.21 -4.00 1.49
C TRP A 120 -11.38 -2.58 1.99
N SER A 121 -10.32 -1.78 1.93
CA SER A 121 -10.43 -0.32 2.05
C SER A 121 -9.80 0.35 0.85
N ARG A 122 -10.37 1.48 0.42
CA ARG A 122 -9.77 2.36 -0.59
C ARG A 122 -9.83 3.81 -0.17
N ALA A 123 -8.74 4.53 -0.41
CA ALA A 123 -8.64 5.94 -0.16
C ALA A 123 -8.84 6.76 -1.45
N TRP A 124 -9.39 7.95 -1.28
CA TRP A 124 -9.48 9.00 -2.29
C TRP A 124 -8.83 10.26 -1.72
N ASP A 125 -8.00 10.91 -2.49
CA ASP A 125 -7.45 12.20 -2.11
C ASP A 125 -8.25 13.40 -2.66
N GLU A 126 -7.88 14.60 -2.26
CA GLU A 126 -8.51 15.85 -2.68
C GLU A 126 -8.29 16.19 -4.16
N LYS A 127 -7.36 15.53 -4.84
CA LYS A 127 -7.10 15.65 -6.28
C LYS A 127 -7.91 14.68 -7.12
N GLY A 128 -8.68 13.78 -6.45
CA GLY A 128 -9.50 12.77 -7.12
C GLY A 128 -8.75 11.48 -7.46
N ASN A 129 -7.50 11.33 -7.04
CA ASN A 129 -6.80 10.06 -7.18
C ASN A 129 -7.38 9.02 -6.24
N THR A 130 -7.42 7.77 -6.67
CA THR A 130 -7.94 6.65 -5.88
C THR A 130 -6.98 5.47 -5.86
N GLN A 131 -7.04 4.74 -4.78
CA GLN A 131 -6.30 3.51 -4.60
C GLN A 131 -6.87 2.42 -5.53
N PRO A 132 -6.04 1.79 -6.39
CA PRO A 132 -6.48 0.77 -7.33
C PRO A 132 -6.71 -0.58 -6.66
N THR A 133 -7.53 -1.41 -7.27
CA THR A 133 -7.51 -2.85 -7.01
C THR A 133 -6.18 -3.46 -7.43
N ARG A 134 -5.88 -4.66 -6.94
CA ARG A 134 -4.65 -5.37 -7.34
C ARG A 134 -4.59 -5.64 -8.85
N GLU A 135 -5.72 -5.94 -9.46
CA GLU A 135 -5.79 -6.16 -10.90
C GLU A 135 -5.53 -4.88 -11.68
N GLU A 136 -6.16 -3.77 -11.30
CA GLU A 136 -5.93 -2.45 -11.89
C GLU A 136 -4.49 -2.00 -11.72
N PHE A 137 -3.89 -2.25 -10.56
CA PHE A 137 -2.48 -1.96 -10.32
C PHE A 137 -1.59 -2.67 -11.32
N PHE A 138 -1.75 -3.99 -11.52
CA PHE A 138 -0.92 -4.75 -12.44
C PHE A 138 -1.27 -4.57 -13.93
N ARG A 139 -2.36 -3.92 -14.25
CA ARG A 139 -2.59 -3.43 -15.63
C ARG A 139 -1.72 -2.21 -15.96
N ARG A 140 -1.41 -1.39 -14.97
CA ARG A 140 -0.57 -0.19 -15.12
C ARG A 140 0.91 -0.47 -14.88
N TRP A 141 1.20 -1.26 -13.86
CA TRP A 141 2.54 -1.52 -13.36
C TRP A 141 3.00 -2.95 -13.60
N SER A 142 4.30 -3.14 -13.78
CA SER A 142 4.89 -4.47 -13.84
C SER A 142 4.67 -5.26 -12.54
N ARG A 143 4.56 -6.58 -12.65
CA ARG A 143 4.57 -7.47 -11.47
C ARG A 143 5.88 -7.40 -10.66
N ASN A 144 6.94 -6.88 -11.27
CA ASN A 144 8.23 -6.65 -10.64
C ASN A 144 8.37 -5.23 -10.07
N ASN A 145 7.33 -4.38 -10.19
CA ASN A 145 7.36 -3.05 -9.58
C ASN A 145 7.40 -3.19 -8.05
N ARG A 146 8.42 -2.58 -7.41
CA ARG A 146 8.68 -2.73 -5.97
C ARG A 146 8.72 -1.40 -5.24
N TYR A 147 8.89 -0.30 -5.95
CA TYR A 147 9.11 1.00 -5.33
C TYR A 147 7.80 1.56 -4.76
N HIS A 148 6.78 1.71 -5.58
CA HIS A 148 5.45 2.11 -5.13
C HIS A 148 4.44 0.98 -5.34
N TYR A 149 3.78 0.58 -4.28
CA TYR A 149 2.72 -0.41 -4.32
C TYR A 149 1.57 0.05 -3.43
N ASN A 150 0.51 0.57 -4.05
CA ASN A 150 -0.66 1.11 -3.36
C ASN A 150 -1.94 0.33 -3.65
N ALA A 151 -1.87 -0.88 -4.19
CA ALA A 151 -3.05 -1.68 -4.42
C ALA A 151 -3.80 -1.99 -3.12
N ILE A 152 -5.12 -2.09 -3.22
CA ILE A 152 -5.98 -2.47 -2.11
C ILE A 152 -5.48 -3.77 -1.49
N GLN A 153 -5.32 -3.77 -0.16
CA GLN A 153 -5.01 -4.96 0.61
C GLN A 153 -6.30 -5.59 1.14
N ALA A 154 -6.44 -6.89 0.93
CA ALA A 154 -7.57 -7.66 1.40
C ALA A 154 -7.29 -8.32 2.75
N TRP A 155 -8.24 -8.24 3.68
CA TRP A 155 -8.31 -9.10 4.87
C TRP A 155 -9.50 -10.04 4.75
N ARG A 156 -9.26 -11.33 4.88
CA ARG A 156 -10.31 -12.36 4.90
C ARG A 156 -10.54 -12.81 6.33
N ILE A 157 -11.78 -12.76 6.76
CA ILE A 157 -12.21 -13.29 8.06
C ILE A 157 -12.91 -14.62 7.80
N LEU A 158 -12.37 -15.66 8.40
CA LEU A 158 -12.90 -17.02 8.29
C LEU A 158 -14.06 -17.23 9.28
N PRO A 159 -14.94 -18.22 9.06
CA PRO A 159 -16.05 -18.49 9.97
C PRO A 159 -15.64 -18.76 11.43
N ASP A 160 -14.40 -19.21 11.64
CA ASP A 160 -13.85 -19.42 12.99
C ASP A 160 -13.27 -18.14 13.62
N GLY A 161 -13.43 -17.00 12.95
CA GLY A 161 -12.99 -15.67 13.39
C GLY A 161 -11.53 -15.34 13.09
N ARG A 162 -10.74 -16.23 12.55
CA ARG A 162 -9.34 -15.93 12.17
C ARG A 162 -9.30 -14.95 11.02
N VAL A 163 -8.43 -13.95 11.14
CA VAL A 163 -8.18 -12.94 10.10
C VAL A 163 -6.89 -13.32 9.37
N VAL A 164 -6.98 -13.49 8.07
CA VAL A 164 -5.87 -13.88 7.20
C VAL A 164 -5.74 -12.90 6.02
N ASN A 165 -4.59 -12.94 5.33
CA ASN A 165 -4.42 -12.15 4.11
C ASN A 165 -5.38 -12.68 3.02
N GLY A 166 -6.26 -11.81 2.53
CA GLY A 166 -7.28 -12.16 1.53
C GLY A 166 -6.75 -12.32 0.10
N ASP A 167 -5.53 -11.81 -0.16
CA ASP A 167 -4.89 -11.92 -1.47
C ASP A 167 -4.13 -13.23 -1.67
N ARG A 168 -4.05 -14.07 -0.64
CA ARG A 168 -3.34 -15.36 -0.67
C ARG A 168 -4.31 -16.52 -0.68
N PRO A 169 -4.02 -17.61 -1.41
CA PRO A 169 -4.74 -18.86 -1.27
C PRO A 169 -4.72 -19.35 0.18
N LEU A 170 -5.84 -19.93 0.65
CA LEU A 170 -5.92 -20.57 1.97
C LEU A 170 -4.86 -21.68 2.05
N GLY A 171 -4.07 -21.69 3.11
CA GLY A 171 -3.02 -22.70 3.33
C GLY A 171 -1.58 -22.21 3.10
N GLN A 172 -1.37 -21.06 2.52
CA GLN A 172 -0.04 -20.44 2.51
C GLN A 172 0.16 -19.64 3.79
N GLY A 173 1.19 -20.00 4.58
CA GLY A 173 1.52 -19.34 5.84
C GLY A 173 1.78 -17.84 5.66
N ALA A 174 1.65 -17.07 6.75
CA ALA A 174 1.84 -15.62 6.77
C ALA A 174 3.24 -15.19 6.27
N PHE A 175 4.21 -16.08 6.37
CA PHE A 175 5.55 -15.91 5.81
C PHE A 175 5.77 -17.03 4.78
N GLY A 176 5.47 -16.75 3.52
CA GLY A 176 6.02 -17.54 2.43
C GLY A 176 7.54 -17.50 2.53
N PRO A 177 8.27 -18.51 2.00
CA PRO A 177 9.72 -18.48 2.01
C PRO A 177 10.16 -17.13 1.45
N VAL A 178 10.91 -16.37 2.25
CA VAL A 178 11.65 -15.22 1.77
C VAL A 178 12.58 -15.81 0.72
N GLY A 179 12.29 -15.58 -0.56
CA GLY A 179 13.21 -15.97 -1.62
C GLY A 179 14.59 -15.43 -1.26
N PRO A 180 15.67 -16.08 -1.61
CA PRO A 180 17.00 -15.62 -1.29
C PRO A 180 17.09 -14.16 -1.70
N VAL A 181 17.40 -13.31 -0.75
CA VAL A 181 17.76 -11.91 -1.02
C VAL A 181 18.93 -12.04 -1.98
N GLY A 182 18.72 -11.65 -3.25
CA GLY A 182 19.78 -11.70 -4.25
C GLY A 182 20.96 -10.92 -3.67
N GLY A 183 21.97 -11.66 -3.21
CA GLY A 183 23.23 -11.06 -2.83
C GLY A 183 23.74 -10.31 -4.05
N CYS A 184 24.23 -9.10 -3.86
CA CYS A 184 25.02 -8.39 -4.83
C CYS A 184 26.27 -9.23 -5.13
N GLY A 185 26.13 -10.18 -6.05
CA GLY A 185 27.25 -10.87 -6.66
C GLY A 185 27.90 -9.92 -7.65
N GLY A 186 28.81 -9.10 -7.18
CA GLY A 186 29.74 -8.41 -8.07
C GLY A 186 30.65 -9.46 -8.69
N GLU A 187 30.44 -9.79 -9.96
CA GLU A 187 31.48 -10.43 -10.75
C GLU A 187 32.64 -9.44 -10.89
N VAL A 188 33.75 -9.78 -10.26
CA VAL A 188 35.05 -9.16 -10.53
C VAL A 188 35.49 -9.71 -11.87
N LEU A 189 35.44 -8.90 -12.92
CA LEU A 189 36.12 -9.17 -14.18
C LEU A 189 37.59 -8.89 -13.94
N ASP A 190 38.40 -9.96 -13.85
CA ASP A 190 39.85 -9.87 -13.96
C ASP A 190 40.20 -9.47 -15.40
N VAL A 191 40.96 -8.40 -15.54
CA VAL A 191 41.67 -8.00 -16.74
C VAL A 191 43.14 -8.19 -16.50
#